data_3749e0dc495de6a9aab84c77fb18456e
#
_entry.id   3749e0dc495de6a9aab84c77fb18456e
#
_cell.length_a   1.000
_cell.length_b   1.000
_cell.length_c   1.000
_cell.angle_alpha   90.00
_cell.angle_beta   90.00
_cell.angle_gamma   90.00
#
_symmetry.space_group_name_H-M   'P 1'
#
loop_
_entity.id
_entity.type
_entity.pdbx_description
1 polymer ?
#
loop_
_entity_poly.entity_id
_entity_poly.type
_entity_poly.pdbx_seq_one_letter_code
_entity_poly.pdbx_strand_id
1 'polypeptide(L)'
;AFDFNIRVMLFSSTPMAALRALDVPGVTVCDIVSDARSLPEHVARMQPHVLVLESAACHPAALCESILRANPACPPRVLACFDTDAPVDLPSVSDLPACVRNVMCLPYGRLAAPSIPDRLSCAERLLDALGMPRTLRGYAAIAYGAALLSAFPPPAPPAHGWLYPLLAQRAQCSEGAVERRIRSAVESTWLRGSLQSQSALFGLSISPERGKPTNAELLCRLAVCVCERLYTS
;
A
#
# COMPACT_ATOMS: atom_id res chain seq x y z
N ALA A 1 -12.82 8.48 30.19
CA ALA A 1 -12.62 8.41 28.74
C ALA A 1 -11.16 8.76 28.49
N PHE A 2 -10.38 7.86 27.90
CA PHE A 2 -9.04 8.23 27.44
C PHE A 2 -9.24 9.11 26.20
N ASP A 3 -8.93 10.39 26.32
CA ASP A 3 -8.89 11.33 25.19
C ASP A 3 -7.66 10.99 24.33
N PHE A 4 -7.84 10.01 23.44
CA PHE A 4 -6.80 9.65 22.50
C PHE A 4 -6.86 10.62 21.33
N ASN A 5 -5.87 11.48 21.24
CA ASN A 5 -5.74 12.45 20.16
C ASN A 5 -4.91 11.86 19.01
N ILE A 6 -5.50 11.72 17.85
CA ILE A 6 -4.84 11.19 16.65
C ILE A 6 -4.01 12.32 16.02
N ARG A 7 -2.70 12.14 15.99
CA ARG A 7 -1.76 13.06 15.35
C ARG A 7 -1.64 12.71 13.88
N VAL A 8 -2.02 13.64 13.03
CA VAL A 8 -2.02 13.51 11.58
C VAL A 8 -0.97 14.42 10.98
N MET A 9 -0.17 13.92 10.06
CA MET A 9 0.69 14.73 9.19
C MET A 9 0.09 14.74 7.79
N LEU A 10 0.04 15.91 7.16
CA LEU A 10 -0.42 16.07 5.78
C LEU A 10 0.78 16.24 4.85
N PHE A 11 0.79 15.47 3.77
CA PHE A 11 1.63 15.74 2.61
C PHE A 11 0.77 16.26 1.47
N SER A 12 0.83 17.55 1.23
CA SER A 12 -0.05 18.23 0.26
C SER A 12 0.57 19.55 -0.19
N SER A 13 0.36 19.87 -1.45
CA SER A 13 0.64 21.21 -2.01
C SER A 13 -0.52 22.19 -1.81
N THR A 14 -1.74 21.67 -1.55
CA THR A 14 -2.99 22.45 -1.38
C THR A 14 -3.77 22.03 -0.13
N PRO A 15 -3.20 22.14 1.09
CA PRO A 15 -3.69 21.48 2.28
C PRO A 15 -5.03 22.00 2.82
N MET A 16 -5.55 23.13 2.33
CA MET A 16 -6.66 23.85 2.96
C MET A 16 -7.97 23.03 3.07
N ALA A 17 -8.28 22.23 2.04
CA ALA A 17 -9.49 21.40 2.07
C ALA A 17 -9.36 20.27 3.09
N ALA A 18 -8.20 19.57 3.11
CA ALA A 18 -7.91 18.52 4.06
C ALA A 18 -7.82 19.04 5.50
N LEU A 19 -7.24 20.21 5.72
CA LEU A 19 -7.20 20.86 7.04
C LEU A 19 -8.59 21.13 7.59
N ARG A 20 -9.49 21.68 6.78
CA ARG A 20 -10.88 21.90 7.19
C ARG A 20 -11.63 20.62 7.50
N ALA A 21 -11.41 19.58 6.71
CA ALA A 21 -12.03 18.27 6.94
C ALA A 21 -11.52 17.60 8.23
N LEU A 22 -10.24 17.77 8.54
CA LEU A 22 -9.60 17.18 9.73
C LEU A 22 -9.75 18.03 11.01
N ASP A 23 -10.39 19.19 10.93
CA ASP A 23 -10.73 20.01 12.10
C ASP A 23 -11.94 19.40 12.85
N VAL A 24 -11.69 18.27 13.47
CA VAL A 24 -12.70 17.49 14.22
C VAL A 24 -12.15 17.04 15.57
N PRO A 25 -12.99 16.88 16.60
CA PRO A 25 -12.56 16.45 17.92
C PRO A 25 -11.76 15.12 17.88
N GLY A 26 -10.64 15.08 18.60
CA GLY A 26 -9.79 13.89 18.71
C GLY A 26 -8.82 13.69 17.53
N VAL A 27 -8.71 14.67 16.62
CA VAL A 27 -7.72 14.69 15.53
C VAL A 27 -6.93 15.99 15.62
N THR A 28 -5.60 15.91 15.50
CA THR A 28 -4.71 17.08 15.44
C THR A 28 -3.76 16.96 14.26
N VAL A 29 -3.77 17.93 13.37
CA VAL A 29 -2.76 18.04 12.33
C VAL A 29 -1.48 18.58 12.98
N CYS A 30 -0.45 17.73 13.08
CA CYS A 30 0.79 18.05 13.74
C CYS A 30 1.84 18.68 12.82
N ASP A 31 1.75 18.47 11.52
CA ASP A 31 2.63 19.10 10.53
C ASP A 31 2.04 19.00 9.12
N ILE A 32 2.52 19.89 8.23
CA ILE A 32 2.16 19.92 6.82
C ILE A 32 3.46 20.01 6.01
N VAL A 33 3.65 19.07 5.12
CA VAL A 33 4.86 18.96 4.31
C VAL A 33 4.47 18.97 2.83
N SER A 34 5.18 19.73 2.03
CA SER A 34 4.99 19.78 0.57
C SER A 34 6.19 19.28 -0.22
N ASP A 35 7.34 19.16 0.43
CA ASP A 35 8.56 18.61 -0.20
C ASP A 35 8.78 17.15 0.21
N ALA A 36 8.76 16.28 -0.80
CA ALA A 36 8.95 14.84 -0.63
C ALA A 36 10.32 14.48 0.00
N ARG A 37 11.33 15.29 -0.22
CA ARG A 37 12.69 15.02 0.29
C ARG A 37 12.81 15.24 1.78
N SER A 38 12.09 16.21 2.31
CA SER A 38 12.09 16.54 3.74
C SER A 38 11.13 15.67 4.56
N LEU A 39 10.18 15.00 3.90
CA LEU A 39 9.13 14.24 4.56
C LEU A 39 9.65 13.18 5.56
N PRO A 40 10.68 12.37 5.27
CA PRO A 40 11.21 11.39 6.24
C PRO A 40 11.72 12.04 7.53
N GLU A 41 12.38 13.19 7.42
CA GLU A 41 12.87 13.94 8.60
C GLU A 41 11.72 14.49 9.44
N HIS A 42 10.69 15.06 8.80
CA HIS A 42 9.49 15.54 9.47
C HIS A 42 8.75 14.41 10.18
N VAL A 43 8.61 13.24 9.54
CA VAL A 43 8.01 12.05 10.15
C VAL A 43 8.80 11.61 11.38
N ALA A 44 10.12 11.54 11.28
CA ALA A 44 10.99 11.15 12.40
C ALA A 44 10.88 12.13 13.58
N ARG A 45 10.81 13.43 13.32
CA ARG A 45 10.70 14.49 14.32
C ARG A 45 9.31 14.53 14.97
N MET A 46 8.27 14.51 14.16
CA MET A 46 6.90 14.73 14.61
C MET A 46 6.20 13.45 15.06
N GLN A 47 6.67 12.29 14.64
CA GLN A 47 6.11 10.96 14.94
C GLN A 47 4.57 10.94 14.82
N PRO A 48 3.98 11.22 13.65
CA PRO A 48 2.55 11.21 13.46
C PRO A 48 2.00 9.78 13.58
N HIS A 49 0.77 9.64 14.04
CA HIS A 49 0.06 8.36 14.03
C HIS A 49 -0.39 7.99 12.60
N VAL A 50 -0.80 9.00 11.83
CA VAL A 50 -1.29 8.84 10.48
C VAL A 50 -0.62 9.86 9.56
N LEU A 51 -0.18 9.40 8.39
CA LEU A 51 0.28 10.25 7.30
C LEU A 51 -0.76 10.22 6.19
N VAL A 52 -1.29 11.37 5.86
CA VAL A 52 -2.26 11.58 4.78
C VAL A 52 -1.52 12.16 3.58
N LEU A 53 -1.58 11.46 2.45
CA LEU A 53 -0.92 11.86 1.21
C LEU A 53 -1.95 12.37 0.20
N GLU A 54 -1.75 13.55 -0.35
CA GLU A 54 -2.51 14.02 -1.51
C GLU A 54 -1.98 13.34 -2.77
N SER A 55 -2.85 12.65 -3.51
CA SER A 55 -2.43 11.79 -4.62
C SER A 55 -1.85 12.57 -5.80
N ALA A 56 -2.35 13.78 -6.04
CA ALA A 56 -1.84 14.66 -7.08
C ALA A 56 -0.43 15.21 -6.81
N ALA A 57 0.01 15.23 -5.55
CA ALA A 57 1.26 15.87 -5.15
C ALA A 57 2.49 14.95 -5.22
N CYS A 58 2.31 13.62 -5.35
CA CYS A 58 3.44 12.70 -5.28
C CYS A 58 3.12 11.28 -5.78
N HIS A 59 4.19 10.50 -5.95
CA HIS A 59 4.09 9.04 -6.07
C HIS A 59 4.05 8.42 -4.65
N PRO A 60 2.87 8.08 -4.11
CA PRO A 60 2.70 7.68 -2.71
C PRO A 60 3.62 6.52 -2.30
N ALA A 61 3.87 5.58 -3.21
CA ALA A 61 4.71 4.43 -2.92
C ALA A 61 6.19 4.78 -2.76
N ALA A 62 6.73 5.68 -3.58
CA ALA A 62 8.11 6.14 -3.45
C ALA A 62 8.32 6.89 -2.13
N LEU A 63 7.32 7.66 -1.70
CA LEU A 63 7.31 8.33 -0.41
C LEU A 63 7.26 7.34 0.74
N CYS A 64 6.34 6.37 0.68
CA CYS A 64 6.26 5.33 1.70
C CYS A 64 7.56 4.55 1.82
N GLU A 65 8.17 4.18 0.70
CA GLU A 65 9.48 3.52 0.69
C GLU A 65 10.56 4.38 1.34
N SER A 66 10.61 5.68 1.05
CA SER A 66 11.60 6.59 1.64
C SER A 66 11.41 6.74 3.16
N ILE A 67 10.17 6.84 3.62
CA ILE A 67 9.83 6.92 5.05
C ILE A 67 10.22 5.62 5.77
N LEU A 68 9.88 4.47 5.20
CA LEU A 68 10.20 3.17 5.80
C LEU A 68 11.70 2.88 5.80
N ARG A 69 12.44 3.33 4.77
CA ARG A 69 13.91 3.26 4.74
C ARG A 69 14.57 4.12 5.81
N ALA A 70 13.98 5.26 6.14
CA ALA A 70 14.45 6.10 7.22
C ALA A 70 14.25 5.46 8.61
N ASN A 71 13.51 4.34 8.66
CA ASN A 71 13.27 3.52 9.84
C ASN A 71 12.85 4.34 11.08
N PRO A 72 11.75 5.10 11.02
CA PRO A 72 11.29 5.86 12.17
C PRO A 72 10.95 4.92 13.32
N ALA A 73 11.17 5.36 14.57
CA ALA A 73 10.89 4.57 15.78
C ALA A 73 9.41 4.09 15.84
N CYS A 74 8.51 4.94 15.35
CA CYS A 74 7.09 4.61 15.18
C CYS A 74 6.67 5.03 13.77
N PRO A 75 6.71 4.13 12.78
CA PRO A 75 6.29 4.48 11.43
C PRO A 75 4.80 4.84 11.44
N PRO A 76 4.41 5.93 10.77
CA PRO A 76 3.02 6.34 10.70
C PRO A 76 2.22 5.32 9.88
N ARG A 77 0.93 5.20 10.18
CA ARG A 77 0.00 4.57 9.27
C ARG A 77 -0.19 5.49 8.08
N VAL A 78 0.04 4.98 6.90
CA VAL A 78 -0.06 5.77 5.68
C VAL A 78 -1.44 5.58 5.10
N LEU A 79 -2.19 6.67 5.00
CA LEU A 79 -3.45 6.76 4.29
C LEU A 79 -3.18 7.50 2.98
N ALA A 80 -3.09 6.76 1.89
CA ALA A 80 -3.08 7.40 0.58
C ALA A 80 -4.44 8.04 0.35
N CYS A 81 -4.43 9.33 0.20
CA CYS A 81 -5.63 10.11 0.12
C CYS A 81 -5.72 10.81 -1.22
N PHE A 82 -6.82 10.76 -1.74
CA PHE A 82 -7.73 11.55 -2.53
C PHE A 82 -7.08 12.53 -3.50
N ASP A 83 -7.75 12.60 -4.61
CA ASP A 83 -7.71 13.72 -5.54
C ASP A 83 -9.05 14.46 -5.44
N THR A 84 -9.05 15.77 -5.50
CA THR A 84 -10.28 16.55 -5.62
C THR A 84 -11.05 16.24 -6.91
N ASP A 85 -10.37 15.68 -7.91
CA ASP A 85 -10.89 15.31 -9.22
C ASP A 85 -10.87 13.79 -9.49
N ALA A 86 -10.67 12.96 -8.46
CA ALA A 86 -10.48 11.52 -8.63
C ALA A 86 -11.76 10.79 -9.06
N PRO A 87 -11.63 9.75 -9.89
CA PRO A 87 -12.71 8.83 -10.16
C PRO A 87 -13.15 8.08 -8.89
N VAL A 88 -14.40 7.69 -8.86
CA VAL A 88 -15.31 7.18 -7.83
C VAL A 88 -14.76 6.28 -6.70
N ASP A 89 -13.50 5.82 -6.74
CA ASP A 89 -12.95 4.79 -5.84
C ASP A 89 -11.98 5.30 -4.75
N LEU A 90 -11.72 6.60 -4.68
CA LEU A 90 -10.90 7.19 -3.61
C LEU A 90 -11.77 7.91 -2.59
N PRO A 91 -11.44 7.87 -1.30
CA PRO A 91 -12.15 8.65 -0.30
C PRO A 91 -12.14 10.12 -0.66
N SER A 92 -13.28 10.76 -0.59
CA SER A 92 -13.37 12.21 -0.76
C SER A 92 -12.74 12.92 0.44
N VAL A 93 -12.41 14.20 0.29
CA VAL A 93 -11.90 15.04 1.40
C VAL A 93 -12.83 14.98 2.62
N SER A 94 -14.15 14.91 2.40
CA SER A 94 -15.14 14.80 3.46
C SER A 94 -15.07 13.48 4.25
N ASP A 95 -14.55 12.42 3.67
CA ASP A 95 -14.45 11.11 4.32
C ASP A 95 -13.18 10.97 5.17
N LEU A 96 -12.24 11.91 5.06
CA LEU A 96 -10.95 11.89 5.76
C LEU A 96 -11.05 11.62 7.27
N PRO A 97 -11.92 12.27 8.04
CA PRO A 97 -12.00 12.02 9.47
C PRO A 97 -12.39 10.57 9.79
N ALA A 98 -13.32 10.01 9.02
CA ALA A 98 -13.73 8.61 9.17
C ALA A 98 -12.60 7.66 8.78
N CYS A 99 -11.92 7.92 7.68
CA CYS A 99 -10.78 7.15 7.22
C CYS A 99 -9.63 7.16 8.23
N VAL A 100 -9.27 8.32 8.77
CA VAL A 100 -8.22 8.46 9.79
C VAL A 100 -8.57 7.67 11.05
N ARG A 101 -9.82 7.72 11.53
CA ARG A 101 -10.27 6.93 12.68
C ARG A 101 -10.23 5.43 12.39
N ASN A 102 -10.72 5.02 11.23
CA ASN A 102 -10.72 3.61 10.82
C ASN A 102 -9.30 3.04 10.73
N VAL A 103 -8.37 3.79 10.17
CA VAL A 103 -6.95 3.42 10.11
C VAL A 103 -6.37 3.20 11.51
N MET A 104 -6.79 4.00 12.50
CA MET A 104 -6.36 3.85 13.90
C MET A 104 -6.96 2.62 14.59
N CYS A 105 -8.12 2.14 14.13
CA CYS A 105 -8.75 0.93 14.67
C CYS A 105 -8.14 -0.37 14.14
N LEU A 106 -7.32 -0.30 13.10
CA LEU A 106 -6.62 -1.49 12.61
C LEU A 106 -5.57 -1.93 13.64
N PRO A 107 -5.44 -3.25 13.90
CA PRO A 107 -4.46 -3.74 14.88
C PRO A 107 -3.06 -3.24 14.52
N TYR A 108 -2.44 -2.56 15.46
CA TYR A 108 -1.03 -2.21 15.41
C TYR A 108 -0.27 -3.48 15.76
N GLY A 109 0.29 -4.14 14.79
CA GLY A 109 1.27 -5.20 15.03
C GLY A 109 2.50 -4.61 15.70
N ARG A 110 2.88 -5.21 16.79
CA ARG A 110 4.04 -4.98 17.66
C ARG A 110 5.23 -4.29 16.97
N LEU A 111 5.77 -3.24 17.65
CA LEU A 111 7.18 -2.84 17.64
C LEU A 111 7.88 -2.75 16.26
N ALA A 112 7.67 -1.70 15.54
CA ALA A 112 8.12 -1.36 14.20
C ALA A 112 7.24 -1.94 13.09
N ALA A 113 6.65 -1.06 12.27
CA ALA A 113 5.99 -1.54 11.04
C ALA A 113 7.02 -2.33 10.22
N PRO A 114 6.65 -3.49 9.68
CA PRO A 114 7.57 -4.29 8.87
C PRO A 114 8.17 -3.43 7.76
N SER A 115 9.48 -3.49 7.62
CA SER A 115 10.20 -2.75 6.57
C SER A 115 9.80 -3.26 5.17
N ILE A 116 10.09 -2.49 4.12
CA ILE A 116 9.86 -2.98 2.75
C ILE A 116 10.62 -4.30 2.48
N PRO A 117 11.88 -4.48 2.93
CA PRO A 117 12.56 -5.79 2.86
C PRO A 117 11.80 -6.94 3.53
N ASP A 118 11.23 -6.72 4.73
CA ASP A 118 10.44 -7.76 5.42
C ASP A 118 9.17 -8.12 4.65
N ARG A 119 8.47 -7.10 4.16
CA ARG A 119 7.28 -7.25 3.32
C ARG A 119 7.60 -7.96 2.01
N LEU A 120 8.72 -7.61 1.38
CA LEU A 120 9.20 -8.25 0.16
C LEU A 120 9.52 -9.73 0.41
N SER A 121 10.26 -10.04 1.47
CA SER A 121 10.57 -11.42 1.86
C SER A 121 9.30 -12.23 2.15
N CYS A 122 8.30 -11.61 2.77
CA CYS A 122 7.01 -12.24 2.99
C CYS A 122 6.24 -12.50 1.68
N ALA A 123 6.22 -11.51 0.77
CA ALA A 123 5.59 -11.64 -0.54
C ALA A 123 6.26 -12.74 -1.39
N GLU A 124 7.59 -12.82 -1.37
CA GLU A 124 8.34 -13.88 -2.05
C GLU A 124 7.98 -15.27 -1.51
N ARG A 125 7.90 -15.44 -0.19
CA ARG A 125 7.45 -16.71 0.41
C ARG A 125 6.03 -17.09 0.00
N LEU A 126 5.13 -16.11 -0.16
CA LEU A 126 3.78 -16.35 -0.65
C LEU A 126 3.77 -16.80 -2.11
N LEU A 127 4.59 -16.18 -2.96
CA LEU A 127 4.73 -16.54 -4.36
C LEU A 127 5.35 -17.93 -4.53
N ASP A 128 6.36 -18.25 -3.73
CA ASP A 128 6.96 -19.58 -3.71
C ASP A 128 5.94 -20.65 -3.27
N ALA A 129 5.14 -20.36 -2.23
CA ALA A 129 4.06 -21.24 -1.78
C ALA A 129 2.95 -21.41 -2.83
N LEU A 130 2.71 -20.38 -3.64
CA LEU A 130 1.81 -20.45 -4.79
C LEU A 130 2.39 -21.29 -5.94
N GLY A 131 3.68 -21.60 -5.89
CA GLY A 131 4.39 -22.33 -6.94
C GLY A 131 4.82 -21.46 -8.11
N MET A 132 4.95 -20.14 -7.93
CA MET A 132 5.41 -19.24 -8.99
C MET A 132 6.94 -19.36 -9.14
N PRO A 133 7.46 -19.78 -10.32
CA PRO A 133 8.90 -19.86 -10.54
C PRO A 133 9.57 -18.47 -10.44
N ARG A 134 10.64 -18.38 -9.67
CA ARG A 134 11.44 -17.12 -9.52
C ARG A 134 12.07 -16.64 -10.82
N THR A 135 12.21 -17.53 -11.80
CA THR A 135 12.74 -17.24 -13.13
C THR A 135 11.78 -16.45 -14.03
N LEU A 136 10.51 -16.38 -13.66
CA LEU A 136 9.52 -15.61 -14.43
C LEU A 136 9.83 -14.11 -14.33
N ARG A 137 9.86 -13.44 -15.48
CA ARG A 137 10.17 -11.99 -15.57
C ARG A 137 9.21 -11.09 -14.77
N GLY A 138 8.00 -11.59 -14.45
CA GLY A 138 7.02 -10.89 -13.62
C GLY A 138 7.18 -11.11 -12.12
N TYR A 139 7.93 -12.14 -11.68
CA TYR A 139 8.04 -12.53 -10.27
C TYR A 139 8.47 -11.36 -9.36
N ALA A 140 9.60 -10.73 -9.68
CA ALA A 140 10.13 -9.64 -8.88
C ALA A 140 9.19 -8.41 -8.84
N ALA A 141 8.52 -8.12 -9.96
CA ALA A 141 7.55 -7.04 -10.03
C ALA A 141 6.31 -7.33 -9.18
N ILE A 142 5.82 -8.56 -9.17
CA ILE A 142 4.69 -8.98 -8.33
C ILE A 142 5.08 -8.93 -6.85
N ALA A 143 6.22 -9.50 -6.48
CA ALA A 143 6.70 -9.50 -5.09
C ALA A 143 6.85 -8.08 -4.54
N TYR A 144 7.52 -7.21 -5.29
CA TYR A 144 7.74 -5.83 -4.88
C TYR A 144 6.45 -5.02 -4.87
N GLY A 145 5.59 -5.20 -5.87
CA GLY A 145 4.27 -4.55 -5.93
C GLY A 145 3.37 -4.94 -4.75
N ALA A 146 3.34 -6.22 -4.38
CA ALA A 146 2.61 -6.69 -3.21
C ALA A 146 3.19 -6.12 -1.91
N ALA A 147 4.52 -6.06 -1.79
CA ALA A 147 5.20 -5.46 -0.64
C ALA A 147 4.83 -3.98 -0.47
N LEU A 148 4.83 -3.22 -1.56
CA LEU A 148 4.44 -1.81 -1.55
C LEU A 148 2.97 -1.64 -1.19
N LEU A 149 2.07 -2.37 -1.86
CA LEU A 149 0.63 -2.32 -1.56
C LEU A 149 0.32 -2.67 -0.12
N SER A 150 1.04 -3.64 0.47
CA SER A 150 0.86 -4.03 1.86
C SER A 150 1.24 -2.94 2.88
N ALA A 151 1.96 -1.90 2.45
CA ALA A 151 2.26 -0.75 3.30
C ALA A 151 1.06 0.20 3.47
N PHE A 152 0.02 0.05 2.63
CA PHE A 152 -1.20 0.85 2.72
C PHE A 152 -2.28 0.10 3.49
N PRO A 153 -3.05 0.82 4.35
CA PRO A 153 -4.24 0.23 4.97
C PRO A 153 -5.31 -0.05 3.90
N PRO A 154 -6.13 -1.09 4.08
CA PRO A 154 -7.30 -1.30 3.23
C PRO A 154 -8.34 -0.14 3.35
N PRO A 155 -8.98 0.26 2.26
CA PRO A 155 -8.75 -0.19 0.90
C PRO A 155 -7.46 0.40 0.31
N ALA A 156 -6.60 -0.48 -0.22
CA ALA A 156 -5.39 -0.01 -0.89
C ALA A 156 -5.77 0.82 -2.14
N PRO A 157 -5.03 1.90 -2.45
CA PRO A 157 -5.32 2.72 -3.62
C PRO A 157 -5.23 1.89 -4.90
N PRO A 158 -6.03 2.22 -5.94
CA PRO A 158 -6.00 1.52 -7.22
C PRO A 158 -4.58 1.48 -7.78
N ALA A 159 -4.09 0.30 -8.13
CA ALA A 159 -2.70 0.08 -8.54
C ALA A 159 -2.31 0.78 -9.86
N HIS A 160 -3.28 1.14 -10.70
CA HIS A 160 -3.01 1.60 -12.07
C HIS A 160 -2.33 2.97 -12.16
N GLY A 161 -2.65 3.92 -11.28
CA GLY A 161 -2.14 5.28 -11.42
C GLY A 161 -0.70 5.49 -10.90
N TRP A 162 -0.20 4.63 -10.03
CA TRP A 162 1.08 4.85 -9.35
C TRP A 162 2.00 3.64 -9.29
N LEU A 163 1.45 2.43 -9.15
CA LEU A 163 2.26 1.23 -8.95
C LEU A 163 2.99 0.81 -10.23
N TYR A 164 2.29 0.77 -11.38
CA TYR A 164 2.92 0.36 -12.64
C TYR A 164 4.04 1.29 -13.10
N PRO A 165 3.92 2.64 -13.03
CA PRO A 165 5.03 3.54 -13.28
C PRO A 165 6.25 3.24 -12.42
N LEU A 166 6.05 3.00 -11.12
CA LEU A 166 7.13 2.70 -10.18
C LEU A 166 7.80 1.36 -10.49
N LEU A 167 7.00 0.32 -10.75
CA LEU A 167 7.52 -0.99 -11.14
C LEU A 167 8.28 -0.93 -12.46
N ALA A 168 7.82 -0.12 -13.43
CA ALA A 168 8.45 0.10 -14.71
C ALA A 168 9.81 0.78 -14.55
N GLN A 169 9.88 1.82 -13.74
CA GLN A 169 11.13 2.51 -13.41
C GLN A 169 12.14 1.53 -12.78
N ARG A 170 11.73 0.76 -11.79
CA ARG A 170 12.58 -0.23 -11.13
C ARG A 170 13.05 -1.33 -12.08
N ALA A 171 12.19 -1.80 -12.96
CA ALA A 171 12.48 -2.85 -13.95
C ALA A 171 13.15 -2.32 -15.22
N GLN A 172 13.42 -1.01 -15.31
CA GLN A 172 13.98 -0.32 -16.46
C GLN A 172 13.30 -0.67 -17.78
N CYS A 173 11.95 -0.62 -17.78
CA CYS A 173 11.15 -0.91 -18.95
C CYS A 173 9.85 -0.09 -18.93
N SER A 174 9.03 -0.19 -19.97
CA SER A 174 7.75 0.51 -20.04
C SER A 174 6.69 -0.13 -19.11
N GLU A 175 5.70 0.65 -18.70
CA GLU A 175 4.56 0.18 -17.90
C GLU A 175 3.83 -0.99 -18.55
N GLY A 176 3.55 -0.88 -19.86
CA GLY A 176 2.93 -1.97 -20.60
C GLY A 176 3.79 -3.24 -20.70
N ALA A 177 5.13 -3.09 -20.60
CA ALA A 177 6.01 -4.26 -20.52
C ALA A 177 5.94 -4.93 -19.14
N VAL A 178 5.90 -4.16 -18.06
CA VAL A 178 5.70 -4.70 -16.70
C VAL A 178 4.35 -5.38 -16.60
N GLU A 179 3.29 -4.73 -17.06
CA GLU A 179 1.94 -5.30 -17.03
C GLU A 179 1.88 -6.66 -17.76
N ARG A 180 2.46 -6.74 -18.95
CA ARG A 180 2.53 -8.01 -19.71
C ARG A 180 3.36 -9.06 -18.98
N ARG A 181 4.50 -8.68 -18.36
CA ARG A 181 5.34 -9.60 -17.58
C ARG A 181 4.59 -10.18 -16.38
N ILE A 182 3.84 -9.33 -15.65
CA ILE A 182 2.99 -9.76 -14.54
C ILE A 182 1.91 -10.71 -15.06
N ARG A 183 1.18 -10.32 -16.10
CA ARG A 183 0.12 -11.14 -16.70
C ARG A 183 0.63 -12.52 -17.12
N SER A 184 1.76 -12.58 -17.82
CA SER A 184 2.37 -13.84 -18.23
C SER A 184 2.78 -14.70 -17.04
N ALA A 185 3.30 -14.09 -15.96
CA ALA A 185 3.65 -14.82 -14.75
C ALA A 185 2.41 -15.39 -14.04
N VAL A 186 1.34 -14.62 -13.96
CA VAL A 186 0.04 -15.08 -13.44
C VAL A 186 -0.47 -16.27 -14.24
N GLU A 187 -0.54 -16.14 -15.56
CA GLU A 187 -1.02 -17.20 -16.45
C GLU A 187 -0.19 -18.48 -16.31
N SER A 188 1.11 -18.36 -16.36
CA SER A 188 2.02 -19.51 -16.21
C SER A 188 1.84 -20.22 -14.86
N THR A 189 1.66 -19.45 -13.78
CA THR A 189 1.48 -20.00 -12.44
C THR A 189 0.12 -20.69 -12.31
N TRP A 190 -0.93 -20.11 -12.86
CA TRP A 190 -2.27 -20.72 -12.82
C TRP A 190 -2.38 -22.00 -13.61
N LEU A 191 -1.71 -22.07 -14.77
CA LEU A 191 -1.69 -23.29 -15.59
C LEU A 191 -0.89 -24.44 -14.97
N ARG A 192 0.16 -24.13 -14.19
CA ARG A 192 1.11 -25.14 -13.67
C ARG A 192 1.03 -25.33 -12.17
N GLY A 193 0.39 -24.40 -11.46
CA GLY A 193 0.31 -24.39 -10.02
C GLY A 193 -0.71 -25.39 -9.47
N SER A 194 -0.57 -25.68 -8.20
CA SER A 194 -1.47 -26.55 -7.46
C SER A 194 -2.79 -25.82 -7.16
N LEU A 195 -3.91 -26.46 -7.44
CA LEU A 195 -5.23 -25.96 -7.06
C LEU A 195 -5.34 -25.72 -5.55
N GLN A 196 -4.68 -26.54 -4.76
CA GLN A 196 -4.66 -26.38 -3.30
C GLN A 196 -4.00 -25.08 -2.89
N SER A 197 -2.84 -24.74 -3.48
CA SER A 197 -2.14 -23.47 -3.20
C SER A 197 -2.92 -22.26 -3.68
N GLN A 198 -3.57 -22.37 -4.83
CA GLN A 198 -4.43 -21.32 -5.38
C GLN A 198 -5.65 -21.09 -4.48
N SER A 199 -6.32 -22.16 -4.05
CA SER A 199 -7.47 -22.10 -3.15
C SER A 199 -7.09 -21.58 -1.75
N ALA A 200 -5.90 -21.93 -1.25
CA ALA A 200 -5.41 -21.43 0.04
C ALA A 200 -5.20 -19.90 0.03
N LEU A 201 -4.77 -19.34 -1.13
CA LEU A 201 -4.54 -17.90 -1.25
C LEU A 201 -5.81 -17.13 -1.56
N PHE A 202 -6.66 -17.65 -2.44
CA PHE A 202 -7.82 -16.93 -2.98
C PHE A 202 -9.17 -17.39 -2.43
N GLY A 203 -9.25 -18.59 -1.86
CA GLY A 203 -10.53 -19.20 -1.49
C GLY A 203 -11.46 -19.29 -2.70
N LEU A 204 -12.70 -18.84 -2.52
CA LEU A 204 -13.72 -18.80 -3.57
C LEU A 204 -13.77 -17.48 -4.34
N SER A 205 -12.80 -16.58 -4.12
CA SER A 205 -12.83 -15.22 -4.68
C SER A 205 -12.41 -15.12 -6.16
N ILE A 206 -11.98 -16.21 -6.79
CA ILE A 206 -11.69 -16.20 -8.23
C ILE A 206 -13.01 -16.40 -8.98
N SER A 207 -13.28 -15.53 -9.96
CA SER A 207 -14.42 -15.70 -10.85
C SER A 207 -14.36 -17.07 -11.56
N PRO A 208 -15.39 -17.92 -11.42
CA PRO A 208 -15.41 -19.24 -12.08
C PRO A 208 -15.27 -19.14 -13.61
N GLU A 209 -15.76 -18.04 -14.20
CA GLU A 209 -15.70 -17.81 -15.65
C GLU A 209 -14.29 -17.50 -16.15
N ARG A 210 -13.47 -16.86 -15.33
CA ARG A 210 -12.09 -16.48 -15.70
C ARG A 210 -11.04 -17.52 -15.34
N GLY A 211 -11.30 -18.34 -14.33
CA GLY A 211 -10.41 -19.40 -13.85
C GLY A 211 -9.06 -18.95 -13.31
N LYS A 212 -8.74 -17.63 -13.38
CA LYS A 212 -7.50 -17.02 -12.90
C LYS A 212 -7.74 -15.57 -12.45
N PRO A 213 -6.96 -15.05 -11.51
CA PRO A 213 -7.07 -13.64 -11.11
C PRO A 213 -6.51 -12.71 -12.19
N THR A 214 -6.97 -11.47 -12.16
CA THR A 214 -6.31 -10.35 -12.84
C THR A 214 -5.01 -9.98 -12.12
N ASN A 215 -4.15 -9.18 -12.77
CA ASN A 215 -2.94 -8.67 -12.15
C ASN A 215 -3.24 -7.91 -10.84
N ALA A 216 -4.27 -7.06 -10.86
CA ALA A 216 -4.67 -6.26 -9.70
C ALA A 216 -5.20 -7.14 -8.56
N GLU A 217 -6.05 -8.12 -8.86
CA GLU A 217 -6.56 -9.07 -7.85
C GLU A 217 -5.43 -9.86 -7.20
N LEU A 218 -4.46 -10.35 -7.98
CA LEU A 218 -3.30 -11.03 -7.41
C LEU A 218 -2.49 -10.12 -6.49
N LEU A 219 -2.14 -8.92 -6.96
CA LEU A 219 -1.35 -7.96 -6.20
C LEU A 219 -2.04 -7.55 -4.90
N CYS A 220 -3.33 -7.21 -4.96
CA CYS A 220 -4.11 -6.85 -3.78
C CYS A 220 -4.24 -8.01 -2.79
N ARG A 221 -4.51 -9.22 -3.29
CA ARG A 221 -4.64 -10.38 -2.40
C ARG A 221 -3.32 -10.74 -1.71
N LEU A 222 -2.21 -10.70 -2.45
CA LEU A 222 -0.88 -10.88 -1.86
C LEU A 222 -0.58 -9.81 -0.81
N ALA A 223 -0.90 -8.55 -1.08
CA ALA A 223 -0.71 -7.46 -0.12
C ALA A 223 -1.48 -7.68 1.18
N VAL A 224 -2.74 -8.11 1.09
CA VAL A 224 -3.55 -8.49 2.27
C VAL A 224 -2.88 -9.63 3.04
N CYS A 225 -2.46 -10.69 2.37
CA CYS A 225 -1.81 -11.83 3.03
C CYS A 225 -0.45 -11.46 3.63
N VAL A 226 0.30 -10.53 3.03
CA VAL A 226 1.53 -9.97 3.63
C VAL A 226 1.20 -9.26 4.93
N CYS A 227 0.17 -8.41 4.94
CA CYS A 227 -0.29 -7.75 6.16
C CYS A 227 -0.70 -8.77 7.22
N GLU A 228 -1.57 -9.72 6.88
CA GLU A 228 -2.04 -10.75 7.80
C GLU A 228 -0.87 -11.49 8.45
N ARG A 229 0.12 -11.93 7.67
CA ARG A 229 1.26 -12.70 8.19
C ARG A 229 2.23 -11.88 9.04
N LEU A 230 2.42 -10.61 8.70
CA LEU A 230 3.40 -9.77 9.42
C LEU A 230 2.81 -9.12 10.67
N TYR A 231 1.47 -9.03 10.77
CA TYR A 231 0.81 -8.41 11.91
C TYR A 231 0.12 -9.41 12.85
N THR A 232 -0.03 -10.69 12.45
CA THR A 232 -0.63 -11.75 13.27
C THR A 232 0.40 -12.72 13.84
N SER A 233 1.67 -12.62 13.44
CA SER A 233 2.80 -13.38 13.99
C SER A 233 3.47 -12.61 15.12
#